data_7dd98519f0d94aafab59357659d6cadd
#
_entry.id   7dd98519f0d94aafab59357659d6cadd
#
_cell.length_a   1.000
_cell.length_b   1.000
_cell.length_c   1.000
_cell.angle_alpha   90.00
_cell.angle_beta   90.00
_cell.angle_gamma   90.00
#
_symmetry.space_group_name_H-M   'P 1'
#
loop_
_entity.id
_entity.type
_entity.pdbx_description
1 polymer ?
#
loop_
_entity_poly.entity_id
_entity_poly.type
_entity_poly.pdbx_seq_one_letter_code
_entity_poly.pdbx_strand_id
1 'polypeptide(L)'
;MEHKISVETVSNLSLKWKFEAGKDITATPAIFEGILYFPSWNGDIFAVRTRDGSLVWKQNLQNLTGLSATGLVAGVNWTVARATPTIAEDDLLVVGIYGPAVVIAVKRSTGELIWKTCLDSHNSSVITMSGTYYKGSVFFLFTQIL
;
A
#
# COMPACT_ATOMS: atom_id res chain seq x y z
N MET A 1 10.17 -21.65 8.29
CA MET A 1 11.56 -21.13 8.38
C MET A 1 12.07 -20.96 6.95
N GLU A 2 12.69 -19.81 6.62
CA GLU A 2 13.30 -19.61 5.30
C GLU A 2 14.53 -20.52 5.15
N HIS A 3 14.58 -21.30 4.08
CA HIS A 3 15.68 -22.24 3.81
C HIS A 3 16.41 -21.95 2.49
N LYS A 4 15.93 -20.97 1.68
CA LYS A 4 16.48 -20.67 0.36
C LYS A 4 17.53 -19.56 0.40
N ILE A 5 17.44 -18.66 1.39
CA ILE A 5 18.38 -17.56 1.57
C ILE A 5 19.14 -17.79 2.86
N SER A 6 20.45 -17.93 2.75
CA SER A 6 21.40 -18.10 3.86
C SER A 6 22.69 -17.34 3.55
N VAL A 7 23.61 -17.31 4.50
CA VAL A 7 24.96 -16.71 4.27
C VAL A 7 25.68 -17.40 3.12
N GLU A 8 25.47 -18.71 2.96
CA GLU A 8 26.12 -19.51 1.90
C GLU A 8 25.46 -19.32 0.53
N THR A 9 24.16 -18.98 0.49
CA THR A 9 23.40 -18.91 -0.76
C THR A 9 23.14 -17.47 -1.24
N VAL A 10 23.35 -16.46 -0.41
CA VAL A 10 23.07 -15.07 -0.75
C VAL A 10 23.84 -14.56 -1.97
N SER A 11 25.07 -15.05 -2.18
CA SER A 11 25.89 -14.73 -3.35
C SER A 11 25.31 -15.24 -4.68
N ASN A 12 24.38 -16.20 -4.62
CA ASN A 12 23.74 -16.78 -5.79
C ASN A 12 22.42 -16.07 -6.17
N LEU A 13 22.05 -15.00 -5.47
CA LEU A 13 20.87 -14.22 -5.79
C LEU A 13 21.05 -13.52 -7.14
N SER A 14 20.01 -13.60 -7.97
CA SER A 14 19.93 -12.92 -9.24
C SER A 14 18.58 -12.23 -9.42
N LEU A 15 18.56 -11.18 -10.23
CA LEU A 15 17.31 -10.47 -10.55
C LEU A 15 16.33 -11.42 -11.25
N LYS A 16 15.18 -11.64 -10.63
CA LYS A 16 14.15 -12.50 -11.21
C LYS A 16 13.28 -11.74 -12.23
N TRP A 17 12.87 -10.54 -11.91
CA TRP A 17 12.10 -9.62 -12.76
C TRP A 17 12.18 -8.20 -12.21
N LYS A 18 11.77 -7.23 -13.02
CA LYS A 18 11.67 -5.81 -12.68
C LYS A 18 10.26 -5.31 -13.00
N PHE A 19 9.70 -4.45 -12.15
CA PHE A 19 8.42 -3.77 -12.38
C PHE A 19 8.61 -2.26 -12.25
N GLU A 20 8.05 -1.49 -13.18
CA GLU A 20 8.16 -0.04 -13.19
C GLU A 20 6.87 0.57 -12.62
N ALA A 21 6.95 1.15 -11.43
CA ALA A 21 5.82 1.73 -10.71
C ALA A 21 5.64 3.24 -10.96
N GLY A 22 6.44 3.84 -11.82
CA GLY A 22 6.35 5.24 -12.22
C GLY A 22 7.00 6.25 -11.28
N LYS A 23 7.00 6.03 -9.96
CA LYS A 23 7.71 6.82 -8.94
C LYS A 23 8.18 5.93 -7.80
N ASP A 24 8.76 6.54 -6.77
CA ASP A 24 9.33 5.88 -5.61
C ASP A 24 8.32 4.96 -4.89
N ILE A 25 8.83 3.90 -4.32
CA ILE A 25 8.12 2.98 -3.43
C ILE A 25 8.82 3.05 -2.08
N THR A 26 8.14 3.53 -1.05
CA THR A 26 8.66 3.62 0.33
C THR A 26 8.03 2.60 1.26
N ALA A 27 6.98 1.91 0.82
CA ALA A 27 6.33 0.85 1.56
C ALA A 27 7.03 -0.49 1.34
N THR A 28 7.06 -1.35 2.35
CA THR A 28 7.32 -2.78 2.16
C THR A 28 6.12 -3.39 1.43
N PRO A 29 6.30 -4.21 0.40
CA PRO A 29 5.17 -4.86 -0.23
C PRO A 29 4.52 -5.90 0.70
N ALA A 30 3.19 -5.98 0.68
CA ALA A 30 2.46 -7.09 1.25
C ALA A 30 2.36 -8.24 0.24
N ILE A 31 2.45 -9.47 0.69
CA ILE A 31 2.38 -10.66 -0.18
C ILE A 31 1.28 -11.59 0.32
N PHE A 32 0.42 -12.00 -0.60
CA PHE A 32 -0.60 -13.02 -0.34
C PHE A 32 -0.86 -13.84 -1.59
N GLU A 33 -0.85 -15.16 -1.47
CA GLU A 33 -1.12 -16.13 -2.56
C GLU A 33 -0.40 -15.83 -3.88
N GLY A 34 0.87 -15.45 -3.79
CA GLY A 34 1.70 -15.20 -4.96
C GLY A 34 1.45 -13.84 -5.63
N ILE A 35 0.70 -12.94 -5.01
CA ILE A 35 0.50 -11.56 -5.44
C ILE A 35 1.18 -10.60 -4.46
N LEU A 36 1.86 -9.60 -5.02
CA LEU A 36 2.52 -8.50 -4.33
C LEU A 36 1.62 -7.27 -4.38
N TYR A 37 1.38 -6.62 -3.25
CA TYR A 37 0.59 -5.39 -3.16
C TYR A 37 1.45 -4.27 -2.59
N PHE A 38 1.50 -3.13 -3.26
CA PHE A 38 2.28 -1.97 -2.82
C PHE A 38 1.76 -0.67 -3.45
N PRO A 39 1.81 0.44 -2.71
CA PRO A 39 1.57 1.78 -3.27
C PRO A 39 2.87 2.36 -3.85
N SER A 40 2.72 3.32 -4.76
CA SER A 40 3.79 4.16 -5.29
C SER A 40 3.46 5.64 -5.08
N TRP A 41 4.47 6.48 -5.02
CA TRP A 41 4.35 7.93 -4.91
C TRP A 41 3.75 8.61 -6.15
N ASN A 42 3.49 7.88 -7.22
CA ASN A 42 2.69 8.38 -8.35
C ASN A 42 1.18 8.44 -8.07
N GLY A 43 0.73 7.99 -6.88
CA GLY A 43 -0.67 7.95 -6.48
C GLY A 43 -1.39 6.65 -6.84
N ASP A 44 -0.67 5.66 -7.35
CA ASP A 44 -1.25 4.36 -7.68
C ASP A 44 -0.95 3.31 -6.61
N ILE A 45 -1.83 2.33 -6.50
CA ILE A 45 -1.61 1.07 -5.80
C ILE A 45 -1.65 -0.07 -6.82
N PHE A 46 -0.77 -1.03 -6.64
CA PHE A 46 -0.54 -2.12 -7.58
C PHE A 46 -0.75 -3.48 -6.93
N ALA A 47 -1.24 -4.43 -7.73
CA ALA A 47 -1.14 -5.87 -7.49
C ALA A 47 -0.34 -6.51 -8.63
N VAL A 48 0.74 -7.21 -8.29
CA VAL A 48 1.71 -7.75 -9.24
C VAL A 48 2.02 -9.20 -8.89
N ARG A 49 2.12 -10.09 -9.89
CA ARG A 49 2.47 -11.50 -9.64
C ARG A 49 3.92 -11.65 -9.20
N THR A 50 4.14 -12.37 -8.13
CA THR A 50 5.50 -12.66 -7.62
C THR A 50 6.30 -13.57 -8.55
N ARG A 51 5.62 -14.34 -9.41
CA ARG A 51 6.26 -15.29 -10.32
C ARG A 51 7.06 -14.59 -11.42
N ASP A 52 6.49 -13.58 -12.05
CA ASP A 52 6.99 -13.00 -13.30
C ASP A 52 6.90 -11.47 -13.37
N GLY A 53 6.42 -10.80 -12.31
CA GLY A 53 6.26 -9.34 -12.30
C GLY A 53 5.10 -8.82 -13.14
N SER A 54 4.21 -9.68 -13.66
CA SER A 54 3.07 -9.22 -14.44
C SER A 54 2.02 -8.51 -13.60
N LEU A 55 1.47 -7.42 -14.14
CA LEU A 55 0.41 -6.66 -13.49
C LEU A 55 -0.88 -7.48 -13.41
N VAL A 56 -1.49 -7.52 -12.21
CA VAL A 56 -2.82 -8.09 -12.00
C VAL A 56 -3.87 -6.99 -12.09
N TRP A 57 -3.71 -5.96 -11.27
CA TRP A 57 -4.52 -4.74 -11.32
C TRP A 57 -3.72 -3.53 -10.82
N LYS A 58 -4.21 -2.36 -11.19
CA LYS A 58 -3.73 -1.06 -10.73
C LYS A 58 -4.92 -0.15 -10.48
N GLN A 59 -4.88 0.61 -9.38
CA GLN A 59 -5.87 1.63 -9.06
C GLN A 59 -5.18 2.95 -8.72
N ASN A 60 -5.71 4.05 -9.23
CA ASN A 60 -5.30 5.38 -8.81
C ASN A 60 -6.06 5.79 -7.55
N LEU A 61 -5.34 6.11 -6.48
CA LEU A 61 -5.92 6.37 -5.16
C LEU A 61 -6.85 7.59 -5.16
N GLN A 62 -6.50 8.65 -5.89
CA GLN A 62 -7.34 9.83 -5.98
C GLN A 62 -8.67 9.53 -6.69
N ASN A 63 -8.62 8.85 -7.82
CA ASN A 63 -9.83 8.46 -8.57
C ASN A 63 -10.69 7.49 -7.77
N LEU A 64 -10.05 6.53 -7.10
CA LEU A 64 -10.71 5.50 -6.30
C LEU A 64 -11.45 6.08 -5.08
N THR A 65 -10.85 7.07 -4.42
CA THR A 65 -11.34 7.60 -3.14
C THR A 65 -12.09 8.91 -3.26
N GLY A 66 -11.86 9.67 -4.33
CA GLY A 66 -12.33 11.05 -4.49
C GLY A 66 -11.63 12.04 -3.56
N LEU A 67 -10.54 11.65 -2.88
CA LEU A 67 -9.77 12.51 -1.99
C LEU A 67 -8.82 13.40 -2.80
N SER A 68 -8.65 14.63 -2.33
CA SER A 68 -7.62 15.53 -2.84
C SER A 68 -6.34 15.43 -2.03
N ALA A 69 -5.20 15.76 -2.62
CA ALA A 69 -3.95 15.91 -1.90
C ALA A 69 -4.05 17.03 -0.84
N THR A 70 -3.41 16.82 0.30
CA THR A 70 -3.40 17.82 1.40
C THR A 70 -2.32 18.89 1.23
N GLY A 71 -1.44 18.77 0.24
CA GLY A 71 -0.31 19.68 0.05
C GLY A 71 0.84 19.51 1.05
N LEU A 72 0.76 18.52 1.93
CA LEU A 72 1.79 18.27 2.96
C LEU A 72 3.13 17.80 2.39
N VAL A 73 3.15 17.31 1.16
CA VAL A 73 4.37 16.89 0.49
C VAL A 73 4.63 17.78 -0.71
N ALA A 74 5.75 18.50 -0.68
CA ALA A 74 6.15 19.39 -1.76
C ALA A 74 6.23 18.63 -3.10
N GLY A 75 5.59 19.18 -4.14
CA GLY A 75 5.58 18.58 -5.47
C GLY A 75 4.67 17.35 -5.65
N VAL A 76 3.85 17.02 -4.65
CA VAL A 76 2.84 15.95 -4.73
C VAL A 76 1.45 16.57 -4.65
N ASN A 77 0.77 16.66 -5.79
CA ASN A 77 -0.56 17.28 -5.93
C ASN A 77 -1.67 16.20 -6.10
N TRP A 78 -1.43 15.00 -5.66
CA TRP A 78 -2.36 13.87 -5.73
C TRP A 78 -2.33 13.05 -4.44
N THR A 79 -3.36 12.23 -4.26
CA THR A 79 -3.49 11.32 -3.11
C THR A 79 -2.46 10.20 -3.19
N VAL A 80 -1.74 9.97 -2.09
CA VAL A 80 -0.72 8.92 -1.99
C VAL A 80 -0.91 8.06 -0.74
N ALA A 81 -0.37 6.86 -0.80
CA ALA A 81 -0.15 5.98 0.35
C ALA A 81 1.34 5.64 0.43
N ARG A 82 1.88 5.52 1.65
CA ARG A 82 3.30 5.22 1.86
C ARG A 82 3.55 4.07 2.84
N ALA A 83 2.49 3.56 3.43
CA ALA A 83 2.55 2.45 4.36
C ALA A 83 2.30 1.11 3.63
N THR A 84 2.82 0.03 4.19
CA THR A 84 2.55 -1.32 3.70
C THR A 84 1.06 -1.61 3.77
N PRO A 85 0.42 -2.06 2.68
CA PRO A 85 -0.96 -2.53 2.73
C PRO A 85 -1.13 -3.70 3.69
N THR A 86 -2.23 -3.74 4.41
CA THR A 86 -2.54 -4.79 5.38
C THR A 86 -3.46 -5.83 4.73
N ILE A 87 -3.03 -7.08 4.73
CA ILE A 87 -3.87 -8.20 4.31
C ILE A 87 -4.87 -8.50 5.43
N ALA A 88 -6.16 -8.51 5.10
CA ALA A 88 -7.23 -8.90 6.00
C ALA A 88 -8.02 -10.08 5.41
N GLU A 89 -8.94 -10.65 6.21
CA GLU A 89 -9.87 -11.70 5.77
C GLU A 89 -10.84 -11.19 4.69
N ASP A 90 -11.71 -12.04 4.19
CA ASP A 90 -12.78 -11.71 3.24
C ASP A 90 -12.33 -10.96 1.98
N ASP A 91 -11.15 -11.34 1.44
CA ASP A 91 -10.57 -10.74 0.23
C ASP A 91 -10.26 -9.23 0.37
N LEU A 92 -10.00 -8.74 1.59
CA LEU A 92 -9.73 -7.33 1.85
C LEU A 92 -8.22 -7.00 1.87
N LEU A 93 -7.89 -5.88 1.25
CA LEU A 93 -6.60 -5.20 1.36
C LEU A 93 -6.85 -3.81 1.95
N VAL A 94 -6.31 -3.56 3.15
CA VAL A 94 -6.53 -2.31 3.88
C VAL A 94 -5.31 -1.39 3.72
N VAL A 95 -5.56 -0.14 3.37
CA VAL A 95 -4.53 0.84 2.98
C VAL A 95 -4.74 2.16 3.72
N GLY A 96 -3.70 2.63 4.39
CA GLY A 96 -3.68 3.97 4.97
C GLY A 96 -3.28 5.02 3.92
N ILE A 97 -4.10 6.05 3.75
CA ILE A 97 -3.79 7.22 2.91
C ILE A 97 -2.87 8.15 3.72
N TYR A 98 -1.82 8.64 3.08
CA TYR A 98 -0.83 9.48 3.75
C TYR A 98 -1.44 10.77 4.30
N GLY A 99 -2.27 11.43 3.50
CA GLY A 99 -3.03 12.61 3.90
C GLY A 99 -4.16 12.90 2.92
N PRO A 100 -5.37 13.16 3.44
CA PRO A 100 -5.80 13.17 4.84
C PRO A 100 -5.70 11.78 5.49
N ALA A 101 -5.79 11.71 6.84
CA ALA A 101 -5.71 10.46 7.58
C ALA A 101 -6.97 9.60 7.37
N VAL A 102 -7.04 8.96 6.21
CA VAL A 102 -8.14 8.10 5.79
C VAL A 102 -7.62 6.68 5.61
N VAL A 103 -8.36 5.69 6.08
CA VAL A 103 -8.14 4.28 5.80
C VAL A 103 -9.16 3.83 4.78
N ILE A 104 -8.70 3.07 3.80
CA ILE A 104 -9.56 2.43 2.81
C ILE A 104 -9.40 0.91 2.86
N ALA A 105 -10.45 0.19 2.51
CA ALA A 105 -10.35 -1.20 2.13
C ALA A 105 -10.75 -1.36 0.67
N VAL A 106 -9.91 -2.09 -0.05
CA VAL A 106 -10.20 -2.50 -1.42
C VAL A 106 -10.32 -4.01 -1.48
N LYS A 107 -11.07 -4.51 -2.45
CA LYS A 107 -11.12 -5.92 -2.77
C LYS A 107 -9.76 -6.36 -3.29
N ARG A 108 -9.12 -7.30 -2.60
CA ARG A 108 -7.73 -7.72 -2.90
C ARG A 108 -7.61 -8.31 -4.30
N SER A 109 -8.64 -9.02 -4.76
CA SER A 109 -8.66 -9.65 -6.08
C SER A 109 -8.84 -8.68 -7.25
N THR A 110 -9.49 -7.52 -7.06
CA THR A 110 -9.85 -6.58 -8.14
C THR A 110 -9.38 -5.15 -7.95
N GLY A 111 -9.04 -4.75 -6.73
CA GLY A 111 -8.71 -3.37 -6.39
C GLY A 111 -9.92 -2.44 -6.25
N GLU A 112 -11.15 -2.94 -6.32
CA GLU A 112 -12.37 -2.15 -6.12
C GLU A 112 -12.47 -1.63 -4.69
N LEU A 113 -12.89 -0.37 -4.52
CA LEU A 113 -13.12 0.22 -3.20
C LEU A 113 -14.34 -0.44 -2.55
N ILE A 114 -14.14 -0.96 -1.34
CA ILE A 114 -15.22 -1.54 -0.52
C ILE A 114 -15.72 -0.51 0.49
N TRP A 115 -14.81 0.14 1.21
CA TRP A 115 -15.14 1.20 2.15
C TRP A 115 -13.97 2.16 2.36
N LYS A 116 -14.29 3.33 2.88
CA LYS A 116 -13.31 4.31 3.39
C LYS A 116 -13.79 4.89 4.72
N THR A 117 -12.84 5.16 5.62
CA THR A 117 -13.09 5.74 6.94
C THR A 117 -12.07 6.82 7.22
N CYS A 118 -12.53 8.00 7.62
CA CYS A 118 -11.69 9.08 8.11
C CYS A 118 -11.34 8.81 9.59
N LEU A 119 -10.04 8.78 9.90
CA LEU A 119 -9.57 8.64 11.27
C LEU A 119 -9.47 9.99 11.98
N ASP A 120 -9.11 11.03 11.21
CA ASP A 120 -9.02 12.40 11.71
C ASP A 120 -9.25 13.37 10.54
N SER A 121 -10.07 14.40 10.78
CA SER A 121 -10.42 15.42 9.80
C SER A 121 -9.43 16.59 9.73
N HIS A 122 -8.43 16.63 10.61
CA HIS A 122 -7.43 17.70 10.59
C HIS A 122 -6.54 17.62 9.33
N ASN A 123 -6.31 18.76 8.69
CA ASN A 123 -5.60 18.81 7.39
C ASN A 123 -4.14 18.33 7.46
N SER A 124 -3.51 18.42 8.65
CA SER A 124 -2.14 17.95 8.87
C SER A 124 -2.07 16.51 9.39
N SER A 125 -3.19 15.80 9.48
CA SER A 125 -3.20 14.41 9.93
C SER A 125 -2.78 13.45 8.82
N VAL A 126 -1.85 12.56 9.15
CA VAL A 126 -1.25 11.62 8.21
C VAL A 126 -1.16 10.20 8.78
N ILE A 127 -1.22 9.23 7.91
CA ILE A 127 -0.94 7.83 8.24
C ILE A 127 0.41 7.46 7.59
N THR A 128 1.40 7.17 8.43
CA THR A 128 2.75 6.81 7.98
C THR A 128 3.12 5.37 8.28
N MET A 129 2.33 4.71 9.11
CA MET A 129 2.57 3.33 9.54
C MET A 129 1.59 2.36 8.88
N SER A 130 2.02 1.11 8.80
CA SER A 130 1.19 0.00 8.34
C SER A 130 0.18 -0.39 9.41
N GLY A 131 -1.02 -0.77 8.99
CA GLY A 131 -2.01 -1.34 9.88
C GLY A 131 -1.62 -2.75 10.33
N THR A 132 -2.17 -3.16 11.46
CA THR A 132 -2.06 -4.54 11.95
C THR A 132 -3.44 -5.16 11.99
N TYR A 133 -3.62 -6.27 11.26
CA TYR A 133 -4.86 -7.05 11.31
C TYR A 133 -4.83 -8.05 12.47
N TYR A 134 -5.88 -8.07 13.27
CA TYR A 134 -6.05 -9.05 14.34
C TYR A 134 -7.54 -9.30 14.61
N LYS A 135 -7.97 -10.54 14.50
CA LYS A 135 -9.33 -11.02 14.85
C LYS A 135 -10.45 -10.13 14.31
N GLY A 136 -10.48 -9.89 13.00
CA GLY A 136 -11.54 -9.11 12.32
C GLY A 136 -11.38 -7.60 12.44
N SER A 137 -10.33 -7.10 13.09
CA SER A 137 -10.06 -5.68 13.28
C SER A 137 -8.73 -5.28 12.69
N VAL A 138 -8.64 -4.05 12.16
CA VAL A 138 -7.38 -3.45 11.71
C VAL A 138 -7.06 -2.24 12.56
N PHE A 139 -5.85 -2.22 13.11
CA PHE A 139 -5.36 -1.19 14.00
C PHE A 139 -4.41 -0.27 13.25
N PHE A 140 -4.68 1.02 13.27
CA PHE A 140 -3.83 2.07 12.72
C PHE A 140 -3.49 3.11 13.78
N LEU A 141 -2.30 3.71 13.63
CA LEU A 141 -1.96 4.96 14.30
C LEU A 141 -1.82 6.06 13.24
N PHE A 142 -2.17 7.27 13.61
CA PHE A 142 -1.96 8.46 12.79
C PHE A 142 -1.31 9.56 13.65
N THR A 143 -0.75 10.57 13.00
CA THR A 143 -0.14 11.71 13.66
C THR A 143 -0.50 12.99 12.92
N GLN A 144 -0.41 14.12 13.60
CA GLN A 144 -0.49 15.44 12.99
C GLN A 144 0.92 15.99 12.78
N ILE A 145 1.18 16.52 11.59
CA ILE A 145 2.41 17.25 11.28
C ILE A 145 2.20 18.69 11.75
N LEU A 146 3.05 19.15 12.65
CA LEU A 146 3.05 20.52 13.21
C LEU A 146 3.73 21.50 12.26
#